data_731cef72eac9f86945799061030d9979
#
_entry.id   731cef72eac9f86945799061030d9979
#
_cell.length_a   1.000
_cell.length_b   1.000
_cell.length_c   1.000
_cell.angle_alpha   90.00
_cell.angle_beta   90.00
_cell.angle_gamma   90.00
#
_symmetry.space_group_name_H-M   'P 1'
#
loop_
_entity.id
_entity.type
_entity.pdbx_description
1 polymer ?
#
loop_
_entity_poly.entity_id
_entity_poly.type
_entity_poly.pdbx_seq_one_letter_code
_entity_poly.pdbx_strand_id
1 'polypeptide(L)'
;MLRKVEEQRTFARDGGVDFHVLVEPVEMYEAGRLFARITLPPGAALPYHRHDDEMESFYVARGKCKMVDNGKVVYLSEGDVLVTPHGQEHSIANDTDEPVELIALIVSRKQGVAGASVNV
;
A
#
# COMPACT_ATOMS: atom_id res chain seq x y z
N MET A 1 -11.05 2.00 -19.66
CA MET A 1 -11.81 0.75 -19.46
C MET A 1 -12.32 0.67 -18.04
N LEU A 2 -13.52 0.20 -17.86
CA LEU A 2 -14.08 -0.03 -16.54
C LEU A 2 -13.65 -1.42 -16.05
N ARG A 3 -13.21 -1.51 -14.80
CA ARG A 3 -12.99 -2.79 -14.09
C ARG A 3 -13.86 -2.80 -12.84
N LYS A 4 -14.89 -3.62 -12.88
CA LYS A 4 -15.80 -3.77 -11.74
C LYS A 4 -15.11 -4.56 -10.62
N VAL A 5 -15.65 -4.46 -9.39
CA VAL A 5 -15.06 -5.10 -8.23
C VAL A 5 -14.87 -6.61 -8.42
N GLU A 6 -15.84 -7.28 -9.03
CA GLU A 6 -15.78 -8.72 -9.28
C GLU A 6 -14.77 -9.12 -10.36
N GLU A 7 -14.26 -8.16 -11.11
CA GLU A 7 -13.26 -8.39 -12.15
C GLU A 7 -11.83 -8.14 -11.67
N GLN A 8 -11.66 -7.59 -10.45
CA GLN A 8 -10.35 -7.33 -9.88
C GLN A 8 -9.70 -8.64 -9.48
N ARG A 9 -8.43 -8.82 -9.88
CA ARG A 9 -7.65 -9.98 -9.46
C ARG A 9 -7.40 -9.90 -7.96
N THR A 10 -7.53 -11.03 -7.27
CA THR A 10 -7.34 -11.10 -5.83
C THR A 10 -6.23 -12.08 -5.48
N PHE A 11 -5.53 -11.82 -4.39
CA PHE A 11 -4.62 -12.77 -3.78
C PHE A 11 -4.57 -12.50 -2.27
N ALA A 12 -4.09 -13.48 -1.53
CA ALA A 12 -4.07 -13.42 -0.06
C ALA A 12 -2.65 -13.57 0.48
N ARG A 13 -2.45 -13.06 1.68
CA ARG A 13 -1.27 -13.27 2.51
C ARG A 13 -1.68 -13.89 3.84
N ASP A 14 -0.71 -14.33 4.63
CA ASP A 14 -0.94 -14.94 5.93
C ASP A 14 -1.81 -14.05 6.83
N GLY A 15 -2.64 -14.69 7.65
CA GLY A 15 -3.52 -13.98 8.58
C GLY A 15 -4.81 -13.45 7.97
N GLY A 16 -5.16 -13.87 6.76
CA GLY A 16 -6.40 -13.44 6.09
C GLY A 16 -6.31 -12.05 5.45
N VAL A 17 -5.12 -11.58 5.17
CA VAL A 17 -4.93 -10.31 4.47
C VAL A 17 -5.26 -10.51 2.99
N ASP A 18 -6.25 -9.77 2.50
CA ASP A 18 -6.71 -9.85 1.11
C ASP A 18 -6.26 -8.64 0.31
N PHE A 19 -5.76 -8.92 -0.89
CA PHE A 19 -5.40 -7.92 -1.87
C PHE A 19 -6.36 -7.97 -3.04
N HIS A 20 -6.88 -6.80 -3.42
CA HIS A 20 -7.67 -6.62 -4.64
C HIS A 20 -6.89 -5.68 -5.55
N VAL A 21 -6.43 -6.19 -6.68
CA VAL A 21 -5.61 -5.42 -7.62
C VAL A 21 -6.51 -4.45 -8.37
N LEU A 22 -6.23 -3.16 -8.22
CA LEU A 22 -7.02 -2.09 -8.85
C LEU A 22 -6.52 -1.79 -10.26
N VAL A 23 -5.21 -1.73 -10.41
CA VAL A 23 -4.53 -1.52 -11.69
C VAL A 23 -3.41 -2.55 -11.80
N GLU A 24 -3.37 -3.27 -12.90
CA GLU A 24 -2.36 -4.30 -13.14
C GLU A 24 -0.99 -3.66 -13.47
N PRO A 25 0.12 -4.29 -13.07
CA PRO A 25 1.45 -3.74 -13.36
C PRO A 25 1.69 -3.40 -14.84
N VAL A 26 1.22 -4.26 -15.75
CA VAL A 26 1.36 -4.01 -17.19
C VAL A 26 0.62 -2.75 -17.63
N GLU A 27 -0.47 -2.42 -16.95
CA GLU A 27 -1.26 -1.21 -17.23
C GLU A 27 -0.57 0.06 -16.74
N MET A 28 0.38 -0.06 -15.83
CA MET A 28 1.18 1.04 -15.30
C MET A 28 2.49 1.25 -16.06
N TYR A 29 2.65 0.59 -17.21
CA TYR A 29 3.81 0.76 -18.09
C TYR A 29 5.15 0.59 -17.38
N GLU A 30 5.22 -0.40 -16.47
CA GLU A 30 6.40 -0.70 -15.66
C GLU A 30 6.79 0.40 -14.65
N ALA A 31 6.02 1.48 -14.56
CA ALA A 31 6.28 2.54 -13.57
C ALA A 31 5.94 2.09 -12.15
N GLY A 32 5.01 1.15 -12.00
CA GLY A 32 4.61 0.60 -10.72
C GLY A 32 4.39 -0.90 -10.79
N ARG A 33 4.41 -1.57 -9.64
CA ARG A 33 4.16 -3.00 -9.56
C ARG A 33 3.01 -3.38 -8.64
N LEU A 34 2.45 -2.43 -7.91
CA LEU A 34 1.28 -2.65 -7.07
C LEU A 34 0.42 -1.39 -7.02
N PHE A 35 -0.84 -1.55 -7.30
CA PHE A 35 -1.88 -0.60 -6.97
C PHE A 35 -3.09 -1.43 -6.55
N ALA A 36 -3.31 -1.53 -5.25
CA ALA A 36 -4.25 -2.48 -4.70
C ALA A 36 -5.00 -1.93 -3.49
N ARG A 37 -6.20 -2.45 -3.28
CA ARG A 37 -6.92 -2.33 -2.02
C ARG A 37 -6.55 -3.53 -1.16
N ILE A 38 -6.10 -3.26 0.06
CA ILE A 38 -5.69 -4.28 1.02
C ILE A 38 -6.66 -4.25 2.18
N THR A 39 -7.19 -5.42 2.54
CA THR A 39 -8.06 -5.56 3.71
C THR A 39 -7.33 -6.39 4.76
N LEU A 40 -7.15 -5.82 5.95
CA LEU A 40 -6.58 -6.51 7.09
C LEU A 40 -7.68 -6.78 8.11
N PRO A 41 -8.02 -8.06 8.36
CA PRO A 41 -8.90 -8.38 9.49
C PRO A 41 -8.25 -8.04 10.83
N PRO A 42 -9.03 -7.98 11.92
CA PRO A 42 -8.48 -7.78 13.26
C PRO A 42 -7.34 -8.76 13.57
N GLY A 43 -6.23 -8.24 14.10
CA GLY A 43 -5.05 -9.02 14.45
C GLY A 43 -4.13 -9.38 13.30
N ALA A 44 -4.50 -9.09 12.05
CA ALA A 44 -3.65 -9.37 10.89
C ALA A 44 -2.55 -8.34 10.73
N ALA A 45 -1.46 -8.74 10.11
CA ALA A 45 -0.30 -7.89 9.88
C ALA A 45 0.40 -8.24 8.58
N LEU A 46 1.05 -7.25 8.00
CA LEU A 46 2.06 -7.43 6.98
C LEU A 46 3.43 -7.20 7.63
N PRO A 47 4.38 -8.14 7.45
CA PRO A 47 5.64 -8.09 8.18
C PRO A 47 6.52 -6.92 7.78
N TYR A 48 7.49 -6.63 8.63
CA TYR A 48 8.49 -5.59 8.40
C TYR A 48 9.32 -5.94 7.16
N HIS A 49 9.37 -5.02 6.20
CA HIS A 49 10.09 -5.24 4.95
C HIS A 49 10.58 -3.91 4.37
N ARG A 50 11.49 -4.01 3.41
CA ARG A 50 12.10 -2.87 2.74
C ARG A 50 11.94 -3.02 1.23
N HIS A 51 11.69 -1.90 0.55
CA HIS A 51 11.68 -1.81 -0.89
C HIS A 51 12.88 -0.99 -1.37
N ASP A 52 13.72 -1.61 -2.20
CA ASP A 52 14.86 -0.94 -2.83
C ASP A 52 14.44 -0.44 -4.22
N ASP A 53 14.82 0.81 -4.53
CA ASP A 53 14.47 1.49 -5.79
C ASP A 53 12.97 1.61 -6.06
N GLU A 54 12.18 1.55 -5.00
CA GLU A 54 10.73 1.74 -5.03
C GLU A 54 10.30 2.62 -3.87
N MET A 55 9.23 3.38 -4.07
CA MET A 55 8.49 3.97 -2.95
C MET A 55 7.19 3.21 -2.76
N GLU A 56 6.68 3.20 -1.54
CA GLU A 56 5.33 2.70 -1.26
C GLU A 56 4.53 3.74 -0.51
N SER A 57 3.27 3.91 -0.91
CA SER A 57 2.34 4.78 -0.24
C SER A 57 1.12 3.98 0.21
N PHE A 58 0.67 4.23 1.44
CA PHE A 58 -0.56 3.66 1.99
C PHE A 58 -1.52 4.78 2.33
N TYR A 59 -2.72 4.68 1.81
CA TYR A 59 -3.85 5.54 2.18
C TYR A 59 -4.83 4.72 3.00
N VAL A 60 -5.22 5.21 4.17
CA VAL A 60 -6.21 4.52 5.02
C VAL A 60 -7.60 4.89 4.52
N ALA A 61 -8.26 3.95 3.84
CA ALA A 61 -9.61 4.15 3.33
C ALA A 61 -10.67 3.87 4.39
N ARG A 62 -10.38 2.96 5.35
CA ARG A 62 -11.30 2.60 6.42
C ARG A 62 -10.54 2.07 7.63
N GLY A 63 -10.97 2.49 8.81
CA GLY A 63 -10.43 1.98 10.07
C GLY A 63 -9.17 2.70 10.52
N LYS A 64 -8.45 2.04 11.42
CA LYS A 64 -7.21 2.54 12.02
C LYS A 64 -6.18 1.43 12.04
N CYS A 65 -4.92 1.77 11.85
CA CYS A 65 -3.86 0.79 11.89
C CYS A 65 -2.60 1.33 12.54
N LYS A 66 -1.76 0.41 12.96
CA LYS A 66 -0.43 0.68 13.48
C LYS A 66 0.58 0.38 12.39
N MET A 67 1.50 1.31 12.16
CA MET A 67 2.63 1.07 11.25
C MET A 67 3.94 1.32 11.97
N VAL A 68 4.97 0.58 11.58
CA VAL A 68 6.34 0.90 11.96
C VAL A 68 6.98 1.53 10.73
N ASP A 69 7.30 2.81 10.83
CA ASP A 69 7.85 3.60 9.75
C ASP A 69 9.33 3.84 10.01
N ASN A 70 10.16 3.09 9.33
CA ASN A 70 11.62 3.18 9.45
C ASN A 70 12.09 3.18 10.93
N GLY A 71 11.56 2.23 11.70
CA GLY A 71 11.87 2.06 13.12
C GLY A 71 10.98 2.86 14.08
N LYS A 72 10.12 3.73 13.57
CA LYS A 72 9.23 4.55 14.39
C LYS A 72 7.79 4.05 14.33
N VAL A 73 7.18 3.83 15.50
CA VAL A 73 5.77 3.45 15.58
C VAL A 73 4.90 4.67 15.31
N VAL A 74 3.97 4.52 14.37
CA VAL A 74 2.96 5.54 14.05
C VAL A 74 1.59 4.90 13.94
N TYR A 75 0.55 5.66 14.26
CA TYR A 75 -0.85 5.23 14.16
C TYR A 75 -1.54 6.07 13.10
N LEU A 76 -2.24 5.40 12.19
CA LEU A 76 -2.97 6.03 11.10
C LEU A 76 -4.46 5.85 11.28
N SER A 77 -5.21 6.89 10.93
CA SER A 77 -6.67 6.89 10.89
C SER A 77 -7.14 7.13 9.46
N GLU A 78 -8.44 6.98 9.23
CA GLU A 78 -9.04 7.23 7.92
C GLU A 78 -8.59 8.56 7.32
N GLY A 79 -8.16 8.53 6.07
CA GLY A 79 -7.68 9.69 5.34
C GLY A 79 -6.18 9.95 5.47
N ASP A 80 -5.50 9.29 6.39
CA ASP A 80 -4.06 9.45 6.54
C ASP A 80 -3.29 8.72 5.45
N VAL A 81 -2.14 9.26 5.10
CA VAL A 81 -1.21 8.66 4.13
C VAL A 81 0.14 8.46 4.79
N LEU A 82 0.70 7.26 4.65
CA LEU A 82 2.10 6.99 4.97
C LEU A 82 2.87 6.86 3.66
N VAL A 83 3.95 7.63 3.53
CA VAL A 83 4.86 7.54 2.38
C VAL A 83 6.17 6.92 2.86
N THR A 84 6.56 5.81 2.24
CA THR A 84 7.83 5.15 2.52
C THR A 84 8.74 5.29 1.31
N PRO A 85 9.75 6.18 1.37
CA PRO A 85 10.73 6.32 0.29
C PRO A 85 11.55 5.04 0.11
N HIS A 86 12.22 4.93 -1.05
CA HIS A 86 13.09 3.77 -1.30
C HIS A 86 14.13 3.59 -0.19
N GLY A 87 14.47 2.34 0.08
CA GLY A 87 15.49 1.98 1.08
C GLY A 87 15.03 2.05 2.53
N GLN A 88 13.82 2.53 2.81
CA GLN A 88 13.26 2.54 4.15
C GLN A 88 12.40 1.30 4.40
N GLU A 89 12.29 0.95 5.66
CA GLU A 89 11.56 -0.23 6.11
C GLU A 89 10.23 0.15 6.75
N HIS A 90 9.23 -0.71 6.59
CA HIS A 90 7.94 -0.52 7.23
C HIS A 90 7.25 -1.86 7.52
N SER A 91 6.28 -1.80 8.42
CA SER A 91 5.32 -2.89 8.67
C SER A 91 3.95 -2.29 8.98
N ILE A 92 2.92 -3.12 8.84
CA ILE A 92 1.54 -2.73 9.10
C ILE A 92 0.90 -3.78 9.98
N ALA A 93 0.13 -3.35 10.96
CA ALA A 93 -0.67 -4.24 11.80
C ALA A 93 -2.03 -3.63 12.08
N ASN A 94 -3.05 -4.48 12.04
CA ASN A 94 -4.37 -4.12 12.56
C ASN A 94 -4.48 -4.60 14.00
N ASP A 95 -4.19 -3.72 14.95
CA ASP A 95 -4.28 -3.98 16.38
C ASP A 95 -5.64 -3.58 16.97
N THR A 96 -6.65 -3.42 16.10
CA THR A 96 -8.01 -3.08 16.48
C THR A 96 -8.94 -4.29 16.33
N ASP A 97 -10.20 -4.16 16.74
CA ASP A 97 -11.22 -5.18 16.59
C ASP A 97 -12.11 -5.00 15.35
N GLU A 98 -11.78 -4.05 14.49
CA GLU A 98 -12.47 -3.77 13.24
C GLU A 98 -11.54 -3.99 12.03
N PRO A 99 -12.07 -4.34 10.86
CA PRO A 99 -11.25 -4.43 9.64
C PRO A 99 -10.64 -3.09 9.25
N VAL A 100 -9.47 -3.16 8.64
CA VAL A 100 -8.78 -1.99 8.06
C VAL A 100 -8.70 -2.17 6.55
N GLU A 101 -9.05 -1.12 5.81
CA GLU A 101 -8.88 -1.07 4.36
C GLU A 101 -7.84 0.00 4.01
N LEU A 102 -6.85 -0.40 3.24
CA LEU A 102 -5.78 0.45 2.75
C LEU A 102 -5.78 0.45 1.23
N ILE A 103 -5.39 1.58 0.65
CA ILE A 103 -5.00 1.63 -0.76
C ILE A 103 -3.49 1.75 -0.80
N ALA A 104 -2.84 0.80 -1.46
CA ALA A 104 -1.38 0.73 -1.56
C ALA A 104 -0.93 0.95 -2.99
N LEU A 105 0.12 1.75 -3.14
CA LEU A 105 0.75 2.03 -4.42
C LEU A 105 2.26 1.85 -4.27
N ILE A 106 2.85 1.01 -5.11
CA ILE A 106 4.30 0.87 -5.21
C ILE A 106 4.72 1.31 -6.60
N VAL A 107 5.59 2.30 -6.66
CA VAL A 107 6.15 2.78 -7.93
C VAL A 107 7.66 2.72 -7.91
N SER A 108 8.23 2.45 -9.09
CA SER A 108 9.66 2.37 -9.28
C SER A 108 10.28 3.77 -9.24
N ARG A 109 11.44 3.86 -8.59
CA ARG A 109 12.24 5.06 -8.65
C ARG A 109 12.92 5.11 -10.02
N LYS A 110 12.66 6.20 -10.76
CA LYS A 110 13.35 6.47 -12.01
C LYS A 110 14.36 7.58 -11.80
N GLN A 111 15.62 7.33 -12.17
CA GLN A 111 16.65 8.36 -12.14
C GLN A 111 16.41 9.39 -13.25
N GLY A 112 16.73 10.64 -12.95
CA GLY A 112 16.64 11.73 -13.93
C GLY A 112 15.27 12.37 -14.10
N VAL A 113 14.28 12.00 -13.26
CA VAL A 113 12.93 12.57 -13.30
C VAL A 113 12.70 13.51 -12.11
N ALA A 114 13.77 14.06 -11.54
CA ALA A 114 13.67 15.01 -10.44
C ALA A 114 13.01 16.33 -10.92
N GLY A 115 12.07 16.85 -10.13
CA GLY A 115 11.43 18.13 -10.39
C GLY A 115 10.29 18.08 -11.39
N ALA A 116 9.80 16.90 -11.77
CA ALA A 116 8.58 16.81 -12.59
C ALA A 116 7.40 17.41 -11.84
N SER A 117 6.70 18.34 -12.46
CA SER A 117 5.49 18.94 -11.90
C SER A 117 4.26 18.14 -12.33
N VAL A 118 3.25 18.16 -11.48
CA VAL A 118 1.98 17.51 -11.77
C VAL A 118 1.05 18.52 -12.41
N ASN A 119 0.58 18.20 -13.62
CA ASN A 119 -0.46 18.95 -14.30
C ASN A 119 -1.72 18.08 -14.35
N VAL A 120 -2.68 18.47 -13.57
CA VAL A 120 -3.95 17.73 -13.48
C VAL A 120 -5.08 18.62 -13.95
#